data_55b3d2fcef644d7527d4eabafdad0ac4
#
_entry.id   55b3d2fcef644d7527d4eabafdad0ac4
#
_cell.length_a   1.000
_cell.length_b   1.000
_cell.length_c   1.000
_cell.angle_alpha   90.00
_cell.angle_beta   90.00
_cell.angle_gamma   90.00
#
_symmetry.space_group_name_H-M   'P 1'
#
loop_
_entity.id
_entity.type
_entity.pdbx_description
1 polymer ?
#
loop_
_entity_poly.entity_id
_entity_poly.type
_entity_poly.pdbx_seq_one_letter_code
_entity_poly.pdbx_strand_id
1 'polypeptide(L)'
;MRSKLTATIMALALLSCTTTPQPTLYTQHVVFPEGATLEEKVSMISRLVPSEGQLRWQQLELSAFIHFGMNTFTGSEWGSGKDCPALFNPTELDCEQWVRTLKEGGFRLVILTAKHHDGFCLWPTATTDYSVKQSPWREGKGDVVRELRDACLKYNMKFGVYLSPWDRNAKSYGDSPAYNRLYIAQLTELLTQYGHIDEVWFDGACGEGENGRKQEYDWSAILRCVKEHQPHAVTAIMGDDIRWVGNEGGVGRETEWSATMIAPGSYVDKVAENRRLGLEEMSKDLGSRELLKEAKEAYWYPSEVDVSIRPGWFYHSEEDGKVRSIENLVEIYYRSVGSNSVLLLNIPPDKRGLIHEIDAARIKEFGAYIKQTFAKSYIANLNKPWHALAGESREFEIKRGATVNTLLLQEDISKGQRVESFMVECFEGGEWRELCTGTTIGYKRLLRFDDCHAERLRITITQTRATANIKSVGLYYAEPIAK
;
A
#
# COMPACT_ATOMS: atom_id res chain seq x y z
N MET A 1 -68.48 -62.33 15.35
CA MET A 1 -67.68 -61.91 14.18
C MET A 1 -67.48 -60.39 14.31
N ARG A 2 -66.30 -59.96 14.69
CA ARG A 2 -65.99 -58.55 14.90
C ARG A 2 -65.18 -58.07 13.69
N SER A 3 -65.73 -57.14 12.92
CA SER A 3 -65.03 -56.44 11.80
C SER A 3 -64.19 -55.29 12.37
N LYS A 4 -62.90 -55.29 12.11
CA LYS A 4 -61.99 -54.19 12.42
C LYS A 4 -61.86 -53.25 11.18
N LEU A 5 -62.36 -52.03 11.33
CA LEU A 5 -62.11 -50.96 10.39
C LEU A 5 -60.71 -50.36 10.72
N THR A 6 -59.80 -50.44 9.73
CA THR A 6 -58.48 -49.79 9.84
C THR A 6 -58.58 -48.44 9.12
N ALA A 7 -58.45 -47.34 9.87
CA ALA A 7 -58.37 -46.00 9.34
C ALA A 7 -56.87 -45.64 9.00
N THR A 8 -56.56 -45.41 7.75
CA THR A 8 -55.26 -44.97 7.30
C THR A 8 -55.20 -43.44 7.37
N ILE A 9 -54.42 -42.91 8.28
CA ILE A 9 -54.12 -41.46 8.37
C ILE A 9 -53.00 -41.18 7.46
N MET A 10 -53.24 -40.41 6.40
CA MET A 10 -52.24 -39.90 5.45
C MET A 10 -51.67 -38.58 5.99
N ALA A 11 -50.45 -38.63 6.55
CA ALA A 11 -49.75 -37.43 7.02
C ALA A 11 -49.09 -36.71 5.82
N LEU A 12 -49.62 -35.56 5.46
CA LEU A 12 -48.93 -34.62 4.52
C LEU A 12 -47.76 -33.97 5.26
N ALA A 13 -46.53 -34.39 4.94
CA ALA A 13 -45.34 -33.69 5.39
C ALA A 13 -45.14 -32.45 4.49
N LEU A 14 -45.43 -31.27 5.01
CA LEU A 14 -45.02 -29.99 4.45
C LEU A 14 -43.52 -29.87 4.66
N LEU A 15 -42.72 -30.15 3.61
CA LEU A 15 -41.31 -29.78 3.57
C LEU A 15 -41.21 -28.24 3.46
N SER A 16 -41.07 -27.58 4.60
CA SER A 16 -40.61 -26.20 4.66
C SER A 16 -39.15 -26.18 4.27
N CYS A 17 -38.84 -25.81 3.03
CA CYS A 17 -37.48 -25.45 2.63
C CYS A 17 -37.08 -24.13 3.32
N THR A 18 -36.56 -24.22 4.54
CA THR A 18 -35.78 -23.14 5.13
C THR A 18 -34.44 -23.12 4.41
N THR A 19 -34.32 -22.28 3.41
CA THR A 19 -33.01 -21.91 2.84
C THR A 19 -32.26 -21.18 3.94
N THR A 20 -31.39 -21.88 4.67
CA THR A 20 -30.38 -21.27 5.50
C THR A 20 -29.56 -20.40 4.58
N PRO A 21 -29.38 -19.09 4.86
CA PRO A 21 -28.52 -18.26 4.05
C PRO A 21 -27.13 -18.90 4.01
N GLN A 22 -26.64 -19.26 2.83
CA GLN A 22 -25.26 -19.73 2.68
C GLN A 22 -24.33 -18.62 3.20
N PRO A 23 -23.33 -18.92 4.05
CA PRO A 23 -22.42 -17.92 4.52
C PRO A 23 -21.75 -17.27 3.31
N THR A 24 -21.72 -15.93 3.30
CA THR A 24 -21.07 -15.16 2.25
C THR A 24 -19.59 -15.51 2.27
N LEU A 25 -19.12 -16.24 1.26
CA LEU A 25 -17.72 -16.62 1.15
C LEU A 25 -16.91 -15.42 0.66
N TYR A 26 -16.12 -14.82 1.55
CA TYR A 26 -15.13 -13.79 1.21
C TYR A 26 -13.83 -14.45 0.78
N THR A 27 -13.12 -13.83 -0.20
CA THR A 27 -11.87 -14.34 -0.75
C THR A 27 -10.96 -13.19 -1.21
N GLN A 28 -9.66 -13.43 -1.37
CA GLN A 28 -8.70 -12.48 -1.95
C GLN A 28 -8.57 -12.59 -3.46
N HIS A 29 -9.03 -13.71 -4.03
CA HIS A 29 -8.96 -14.00 -5.46
C HIS A 29 -10.24 -14.71 -5.88
N VAL A 30 -10.70 -14.42 -7.08
CA VAL A 30 -11.87 -15.08 -7.68
C VAL A 30 -11.62 -15.35 -9.17
N VAL A 31 -11.96 -16.57 -9.60
CA VAL A 31 -12.03 -16.97 -11.01
C VAL A 31 -13.49 -16.95 -11.43
N PHE A 32 -13.80 -16.23 -12.50
CA PHE A 32 -15.16 -16.15 -13.02
C PHE A 32 -15.49 -17.40 -13.85
N PRO A 33 -16.68 -18.01 -13.65
CA PRO A 33 -17.12 -19.12 -14.48
C PRO A 33 -17.20 -18.72 -15.96
N GLU A 34 -16.93 -19.65 -16.84
CA GLU A 34 -17.15 -19.46 -18.29
C GLU A 34 -18.62 -19.11 -18.55
N GLY A 35 -18.86 -18.08 -19.35
CA GLY A 35 -20.21 -17.59 -19.64
C GLY A 35 -20.88 -16.77 -18.52
N ALA A 36 -20.19 -16.49 -17.41
CA ALA A 36 -20.74 -15.66 -16.35
C ALA A 36 -21.16 -14.28 -16.87
N THR A 37 -22.37 -13.85 -16.53
CA THR A 37 -22.90 -12.50 -16.87
C THR A 37 -22.13 -11.41 -16.13
N LEU A 38 -22.26 -10.15 -16.58
CA LEU A 38 -21.66 -9.02 -15.88
C LEU A 38 -22.16 -8.91 -14.43
N GLU A 39 -23.45 -9.10 -14.21
CA GLU A 39 -24.08 -9.03 -12.88
C GLU A 39 -23.54 -10.10 -11.93
N GLU A 40 -23.33 -11.31 -12.43
CA GLU A 40 -22.69 -12.39 -11.66
C GLU A 40 -21.26 -12.04 -11.29
N LYS A 41 -20.47 -11.53 -12.27
CA LYS A 41 -19.10 -11.05 -12.02
C LYS A 41 -19.06 -9.89 -11.02
N VAL A 42 -19.96 -8.91 -11.12
CA VAL A 42 -20.10 -7.81 -10.15
C VAL A 42 -20.42 -8.34 -8.77
N SER A 43 -21.34 -9.31 -8.65
CA SER A 43 -21.63 -9.96 -7.39
C SER A 43 -20.42 -10.69 -6.80
N MET A 44 -19.61 -11.35 -7.63
CA MET A 44 -18.42 -12.09 -7.19
C MET A 44 -17.31 -11.14 -6.75
N ILE A 45 -16.98 -10.11 -7.54
CA ILE A 45 -15.92 -9.14 -7.21
C ILE A 45 -16.27 -8.30 -5.97
N SER A 46 -17.56 -8.05 -5.69
CA SER A 46 -18.01 -7.34 -4.50
C SER A 46 -17.71 -8.09 -3.18
N ARG A 47 -17.33 -9.36 -3.26
CA ARG A 47 -16.95 -10.24 -2.12
C ARG A 47 -15.44 -10.41 -1.98
N LEU A 48 -14.65 -9.77 -2.85
CA LEU A 48 -13.20 -9.68 -2.64
C LEU A 48 -12.89 -8.80 -1.42
N VAL A 49 -12.03 -9.31 -0.56
CA VAL A 49 -11.61 -8.65 0.67
C VAL A 49 -10.09 -8.78 0.85
N PRO A 50 -9.45 -7.89 1.60
CA PRO A 50 -8.04 -8.03 1.94
C PRO A 50 -7.79 -9.28 2.78
N SER A 51 -6.58 -9.86 2.69
CA SER A 51 -6.05 -10.71 3.74
C SER A 51 -5.87 -9.88 5.03
N GLU A 52 -5.66 -10.54 6.17
CA GLU A 52 -5.35 -9.82 7.41
C GLU A 52 -4.09 -8.97 7.30
N GLY A 53 -3.06 -9.46 6.57
CA GLY A 53 -1.83 -8.72 6.29
C GLY A 53 -2.11 -7.46 5.49
N GLN A 54 -2.82 -7.59 4.36
CA GLN A 54 -3.20 -6.46 3.50
C GLN A 54 -4.08 -5.45 4.23
N LEU A 55 -5.03 -5.91 5.06
CA LEU A 55 -5.88 -5.01 5.86
C LEU A 55 -5.05 -4.20 6.86
N ARG A 56 -4.15 -4.84 7.60
CA ARG A 56 -3.24 -4.14 8.53
C ARG A 56 -2.36 -3.15 7.78
N TRP A 57 -1.83 -3.53 6.62
CA TRP A 57 -0.98 -2.70 5.80
C TRP A 57 -1.73 -1.46 5.27
N GLN A 58 -2.93 -1.61 4.70
CA GLN A 58 -3.74 -0.46 4.24
C GLN A 58 -4.07 0.51 5.38
N GLN A 59 -4.19 0.02 6.62
CA GLN A 59 -4.42 0.85 7.82
C GLN A 59 -3.20 1.66 8.25
N LEU A 60 -2.00 1.38 7.72
CA LEU A 60 -0.80 2.17 8.01
C LEU A 60 -0.87 3.56 7.37
N GLU A 61 -1.41 3.67 6.16
CA GLU A 61 -1.53 4.90 5.37
C GLU A 61 -0.19 5.50 4.95
N LEU A 62 0.74 5.69 5.91
CA LEU A 62 2.06 6.30 5.72
C LEU A 62 3.17 5.31 6.07
N SER A 63 3.94 4.93 5.08
CA SER A 63 5.15 4.13 5.17
C SER A 63 6.35 4.95 4.70
N ALA A 64 7.52 4.72 5.31
CA ALA A 64 8.75 5.40 4.94
C ALA A 64 9.72 4.43 4.26
N PHE A 65 10.37 4.90 3.20
CA PHE A 65 11.52 4.22 2.62
C PHE A 65 12.81 4.86 3.13
N ILE A 66 13.82 4.05 3.41
CA ILE A 66 15.16 4.49 3.73
C ILE A 66 16.11 3.91 2.69
N HIS A 67 16.48 4.73 1.70
CA HIS A 67 17.58 4.43 0.79
C HIS A 67 18.90 4.87 1.43
N PHE A 68 19.62 3.90 1.95
CA PHE A 68 20.94 4.11 2.55
C PHE A 68 21.82 2.91 2.19
N GLY A 69 23.07 3.15 1.84
CA GLY A 69 23.97 2.10 1.41
C GLY A 69 25.23 2.62 0.73
N MET A 70 25.89 1.80 -0.08
CA MET A 70 27.08 2.18 -0.83
C MET A 70 26.84 3.42 -1.70
N ASN A 71 25.65 3.51 -2.30
CA ASN A 71 25.26 4.60 -3.19
C ASN A 71 25.22 5.96 -2.49
N THR A 72 24.91 6.01 -1.19
CA THR A 72 25.03 7.24 -0.38
C THR A 72 26.46 7.78 -0.40
N PHE A 73 27.48 6.92 -0.41
CA PHE A 73 28.89 7.31 -0.35
C PHE A 73 29.49 7.58 -1.72
N THR A 74 29.04 6.88 -2.75
CA THR A 74 29.52 7.03 -4.13
C THR A 74 28.81 8.15 -4.90
N GLY A 75 27.65 8.61 -4.43
CA GLY A 75 26.82 9.59 -5.14
C GLY A 75 26.19 9.01 -6.42
N SER A 76 25.84 7.73 -6.42
CA SER A 76 25.21 7.03 -7.55
C SER A 76 23.85 6.51 -7.15
N GLU A 77 22.86 6.59 -8.06
CA GLU A 77 21.52 6.05 -7.79
C GLU A 77 21.49 4.50 -7.88
N TRP A 78 22.20 3.91 -8.83
CA TRP A 78 22.16 2.46 -9.06
C TRP A 78 23.45 1.73 -8.67
N GLY A 79 24.55 2.47 -8.50
CA GLY A 79 25.86 1.94 -8.17
C GLY A 79 26.47 1.07 -9.28
N SER A 80 27.74 0.74 -9.12
CA SER A 80 28.47 -0.08 -10.10
C SER A 80 28.51 -1.56 -9.74
N GLY A 81 28.33 -1.90 -8.47
CA GLY A 81 28.59 -3.23 -7.91
C GLY A 81 30.08 -3.57 -7.79
N LYS A 82 30.99 -2.60 -8.06
CA LYS A 82 32.45 -2.78 -8.05
C LYS A 82 33.17 -1.81 -7.10
N ASP A 83 32.40 -1.02 -6.35
CA ASP A 83 32.95 -0.03 -5.44
C ASP A 83 33.63 -0.71 -4.25
N CYS A 84 34.68 -0.09 -3.74
CA CYS A 84 35.40 -0.65 -2.57
C CYS A 84 34.50 -0.58 -1.33
N PRO A 85 34.26 -1.70 -0.62
CA PRO A 85 33.49 -1.71 0.63
C PRO A 85 33.98 -0.71 1.68
N ALA A 86 35.26 -0.31 1.63
CA ALA A 86 35.83 0.68 2.53
C ALA A 86 35.23 2.09 2.38
N LEU A 87 34.51 2.38 1.29
CA LEU A 87 33.82 3.64 1.11
C LEU A 87 32.58 3.76 2.03
N PHE A 88 31.96 2.63 2.39
CA PHE A 88 30.86 2.62 3.34
C PHE A 88 31.37 2.85 4.77
N ASN A 89 31.32 4.08 5.25
CA ASN A 89 31.83 4.44 6.56
C ASN A 89 31.03 5.61 7.18
N PRO A 90 29.77 5.39 7.58
CA PRO A 90 29.00 6.41 8.29
C PRO A 90 29.64 6.76 9.62
N THR A 91 29.76 8.06 9.93
CA THR A 91 30.46 8.56 11.12
C THR A 91 29.59 8.65 12.36
N GLU A 92 28.25 8.78 12.19
CA GLU A 92 27.30 9.08 13.27
C GLU A 92 25.99 8.29 13.11
N LEU A 93 26.03 7.09 12.48
CA LEU A 93 24.81 6.34 12.20
C LEU A 93 23.95 6.17 13.46
N ASP A 94 22.71 6.67 13.40
CA ASP A 94 21.70 6.61 14.46
C ASP A 94 20.32 6.24 13.89
N CYS A 95 20.04 4.93 13.86
CA CYS A 95 18.71 4.43 13.43
C CYS A 95 17.58 4.86 14.40
N GLU A 96 17.87 5.22 15.65
CA GLU A 96 16.85 5.76 16.55
C GLU A 96 16.43 7.17 16.12
N GLN A 97 17.38 8.00 15.62
CA GLN A 97 17.08 9.31 15.04
C GLN A 97 16.16 9.14 13.82
N TRP A 98 16.42 8.17 12.95
CA TRP A 98 15.55 7.88 11.81
C TRP A 98 14.12 7.62 12.29
N VAL A 99 13.95 6.63 13.18
CA VAL A 99 12.62 6.22 13.65
C VAL A 99 11.90 7.35 14.39
N ARG A 100 12.59 8.15 15.24
CA ARG A 100 11.97 9.29 15.91
C ARG A 100 11.46 10.34 14.91
N THR A 101 12.28 10.69 13.92
CA THR A 101 11.92 11.64 12.85
C THR A 101 10.69 11.15 12.08
N LEU A 102 10.68 9.88 11.68
CA LEU A 102 9.56 9.29 10.96
C LEU A 102 8.27 9.28 11.80
N LYS A 103 8.36 8.98 13.09
CA LYS A 103 7.19 9.03 13.99
C LYS A 103 6.63 10.44 14.16
N GLU A 104 7.48 11.46 14.21
CA GLU A 104 7.03 12.86 14.24
C GLU A 104 6.26 13.23 12.95
N GLY A 105 6.64 12.64 11.81
CA GLY A 105 5.94 12.74 10.54
C GLY A 105 4.64 11.95 10.43
N GLY A 106 4.34 11.10 11.42
CA GLY A 106 3.14 10.25 11.41
C GLY A 106 3.30 8.91 10.70
N PHE A 107 4.51 8.55 10.28
CA PHE A 107 4.81 7.26 9.65
C PHE A 107 4.67 6.10 10.64
N ARG A 108 4.25 4.95 10.15
CA ARG A 108 3.94 3.77 10.97
C ARG A 108 4.76 2.54 10.60
N LEU A 109 5.35 2.53 9.41
CA LEU A 109 6.24 1.49 8.90
C LEU A 109 7.49 2.16 8.34
N VAL A 110 8.65 1.51 8.46
CA VAL A 110 9.86 1.86 7.74
C VAL A 110 10.42 0.64 7.02
N ILE A 111 10.79 0.83 5.76
CA ILE A 111 11.40 -0.19 4.90
C ILE A 111 12.83 0.26 4.60
N LEU A 112 13.81 -0.62 4.88
CA LEU A 112 15.23 -0.36 4.61
C LEU A 112 15.65 -1.06 3.32
N THR A 113 16.38 -0.37 2.45
CA THR A 113 17.11 -1.01 1.35
C THR A 113 18.28 -1.83 1.90
N ALA A 114 17.98 -3.04 2.41
CA ALA A 114 19.00 -3.92 3.00
C ALA A 114 20.10 -4.28 1.99
N LYS A 115 19.74 -4.40 0.71
CA LYS A 115 20.64 -4.50 -0.44
C LYS A 115 20.00 -3.80 -1.64
N HIS A 116 20.63 -2.81 -2.23
CA HIS A 116 20.21 -2.16 -3.46
C HIS A 116 20.85 -2.83 -4.70
N HIS A 117 20.64 -2.29 -5.91
CA HIS A 117 21.09 -2.86 -7.18
C HIS A 117 22.60 -3.05 -7.29
N ASP A 118 23.41 -2.27 -6.56
CA ASP A 118 24.85 -2.43 -6.48
C ASP A 118 25.29 -3.72 -5.81
N GLY A 119 24.40 -4.37 -5.02
CA GLY A 119 24.66 -5.64 -4.36
C GLY A 119 25.28 -5.53 -2.96
N PHE A 120 25.55 -4.31 -2.45
CA PHE A 120 26.14 -4.14 -1.13
C PHE A 120 25.13 -4.45 -0.03
N CYS A 121 25.47 -5.41 0.82
CA CYS A 121 24.62 -5.87 1.92
C CYS A 121 24.86 -5.07 3.20
N LEU A 122 23.82 -4.46 3.74
CA LEU A 122 23.85 -3.69 4.99
C LEU A 122 23.84 -4.56 6.26
N TRP A 123 23.93 -5.87 6.12
CA TRP A 123 24.04 -6.85 7.22
C TRP A 123 25.23 -7.77 6.98
N PRO A 124 25.76 -8.43 8.03
CA PRO A 124 26.94 -9.29 7.91
C PRO A 124 26.57 -10.66 7.29
N THR A 125 26.06 -10.62 6.03
CA THR A 125 25.65 -11.83 5.30
C THR A 125 26.77 -12.87 5.17
N ALA A 126 26.41 -14.15 5.16
CA ALA A 126 27.33 -15.23 4.86
C ALA A 126 27.51 -15.47 3.34
N THR A 127 26.69 -14.83 2.48
CA THR A 127 26.58 -15.16 1.07
C THR A 127 27.56 -14.41 0.18
N THR A 128 28.06 -13.25 0.63
CA THR A 128 29.03 -12.41 -0.13
C THR A 128 29.93 -11.64 0.82
N ASP A 129 31.13 -11.27 0.34
CA ASP A 129 32.01 -10.35 1.02
C ASP A 129 31.68 -8.88 0.72
N TYR A 130 30.85 -8.59 -0.30
CA TYR A 130 30.40 -7.24 -0.62
C TYR A 130 29.30 -6.78 0.37
N SER A 131 29.76 -6.45 1.58
CA SER A 131 28.88 -6.15 2.69
C SER A 131 29.60 -5.32 3.78
N VAL A 132 28.87 -4.90 4.78
CA VAL A 132 29.37 -4.19 5.98
C VAL A 132 30.54 -4.90 6.65
N LYS A 133 30.70 -6.22 6.49
CA LYS A 133 31.86 -6.96 7.03
C LYS A 133 33.20 -6.51 6.50
N GLN A 134 33.24 -6.01 5.28
CA GLN A 134 34.47 -5.55 4.61
C GLN A 134 34.64 -4.02 4.70
N SER A 135 33.71 -3.32 5.35
CA SER A 135 33.85 -1.88 5.58
C SER A 135 34.62 -1.59 6.85
N PRO A 136 35.28 -0.40 6.97
CA PRO A 136 35.92 0.02 8.21
C PRO A 136 34.89 0.40 9.29
N TRP A 137 33.65 0.60 8.92
CA TRP A 137 32.58 0.98 9.84
C TRP A 137 32.43 -0.08 10.93
N ARG A 138 32.57 0.37 12.20
CA ARG A 138 32.54 -0.50 13.38
C ARG A 138 33.47 -1.71 13.27
N GLU A 139 34.63 -1.54 12.62
CA GLU A 139 35.62 -2.61 12.44
C GLU A 139 35.05 -3.87 11.73
N GLY A 140 34.13 -3.68 10.78
CA GLY A 140 33.45 -4.77 10.07
C GLY A 140 32.42 -5.54 10.89
N LYS A 141 32.04 -5.05 12.09
CA LYS A 141 31.06 -5.69 12.97
C LYS A 141 29.68 -5.02 12.95
N GLY A 142 29.51 -4.03 12.10
CA GLY A 142 28.24 -3.29 11.97
C GLY A 142 27.13 -4.13 11.35
N ASP A 143 25.88 -3.79 11.68
CA ASP A 143 24.66 -4.40 11.13
C ASP A 143 23.54 -3.35 11.14
N VAL A 144 23.38 -2.63 10.03
CA VAL A 144 22.38 -1.55 9.91
C VAL A 144 20.96 -2.09 10.00
N VAL A 145 20.72 -3.30 9.44
CA VAL A 145 19.41 -3.96 9.49
C VAL A 145 18.99 -4.21 10.93
N ARG A 146 19.92 -4.70 11.74
CA ARG A 146 19.68 -4.96 13.19
C ARG A 146 19.45 -3.68 13.96
N GLU A 147 20.27 -2.64 13.71
CA GLU A 147 20.13 -1.37 14.42
C GLU A 147 18.78 -0.70 14.13
N LEU A 148 18.35 -0.72 12.86
CA LEU A 148 17.03 -0.18 12.52
C LEU A 148 15.90 -1.03 13.11
N ARG A 149 16.00 -2.37 13.03
CA ARG A 149 15.01 -3.26 13.62
C ARG A 149 14.86 -3.02 15.12
N ASP A 150 15.98 -2.86 15.84
CA ASP A 150 15.98 -2.62 17.29
C ASP A 150 15.36 -1.24 17.61
N ALA A 151 15.69 -0.22 16.84
CA ALA A 151 15.03 1.09 16.94
C ALA A 151 13.52 0.99 16.69
N CYS A 152 13.09 0.23 15.69
CA CYS A 152 11.66 0.01 15.40
C CYS A 152 10.94 -0.65 16.59
N LEU A 153 11.53 -1.65 17.19
CA LEU A 153 10.97 -2.29 18.39
C LEU A 153 10.85 -1.30 19.56
N LYS A 154 11.91 -0.52 19.82
CA LYS A 154 11.95 0.45 20.91
C LYS A 154 10.86 1.50 20.79
N TYR A 155 10.60 1.98 19.58
CA TYR A 155 9.65 3.06 19.32
C TYR A 155 8.29 2.58 18.80
N ASN A 156 8.01 1.26 18.79
CA ASN A 156 6.78 0.68 18.26
C ASN A 156 6.49 1.17 16.83
N MET A 157 7.48 1.04 15.94
CA MET A 157 7.42 1.24 14.51
C MET A 157 7.36 -0.13 13.83
N LYS A 158 6.57 -0.28 12.80
CA LYS A 158 6.59 -1.46 11.94
C LYS A 158 7.87 -1.48 11.12
N PHE A 159 8.36 -2.69 10.80
CA PHE A 159 9.63 -2.88 10.12
C PHE A 159 9.48 -3.71 8.85
N GLY A 160 10.05 -3.22 7.76
CA GLY A 160 10.13 -3.90 6.48
C GLY A 160 11.55 -3.89 5.91
N VAL A 161 11.79 -4.77 4.96
CA VAL A 161 13.06 -4.88 4.25
C VAL A 161 12.84 -4.86 2.74
N TYR A 162 13.70 -4.14 2.04
CA TYR A 162 13.84 -4.21 0.60
C TYR A 162 15.10 -5.04 0.29
N LEU A 163 14.95 -6.03 -0.58
CA LEU A 163 16.05 -6.81 -1.11
C LEU A 163 15.99 -6.75 -2.64
N SER A 164 16.91 -5.98 -3.27
CA SER A 164 16.95 -5.86 -4.73
C SER A 164 17.11 -7.23 -5.40
N PRO A 165 16.21 -7.60 -6.32
CA PRO A 165 16.40 -8.78 -7.17
C PRO A 165 17.56 -8.58 -8.15
N TRP A 166 17.78 -7.35 -8.63
CA TRP A 166 18.95 -7.02 -9.44
C TRP A 166 20.18 -6.90 -8.56
N ASP A 167 21.28 -7.53 -8.95
CA ASP A 167 22.54 -7.54 -8.21
C ASP A 167 23.73 -7.39 -9.17
N ARG A 168 24.30 -6.21 -9.19
CA ARG A 168 25.41 -5.84 -10.11
C ARG A 168 26.77 -6.33 -9.62
N ASN A 169 26.86 -6.84 -8.38
CA ASN A 169 28.07 -7.43 -7.80
C ASN A 169 28.12 -8.95 -7.98
N ALA A 170 26.98 -9.64 -7.88
CA ALA A 170 26.92 -11.09 -7.86
C ALA A 170 27.36 -11.70 -9.20
N LYS A 171 28.50 -12.44 -9.19
CA LYS A 171 29.02 -13.14 -10.38
C LYS A 171 28.05 -14.17 -10.97
N SER A 172 27.14 -14.68 -10.16
CA SER A 172 26.10 -15.61 -10.59
C SER A 172 24.91 -14.94 -11.26
N TYR A 173 24.79 -13.60 -11.23
CA TYR A 173 23.68 -12.90 -11.86
C TYR A 173 23.67 -13.16 -13.37
N GLY A 174 22.50 -13.59 -13.90
CA GLY A 174 22.36 -14.09 -15.28
C GLY A 174 22.63 -15.60 -15.45
N ASP A 175 23.10 -16.29 -14.39
CA ASP A 175 22.98 -17.74 -14.23
C ASP A 175 21.78 -18.01 -13.29
N SER A 176 20.59 -18.10 -13.88
CA SER A 176 19.35 -18.05 -13.11
C SER A 176 19.25 -19.10 -11.99
N PRO A 177 19.63 -20.38 -12.19
CA PRO A 177 19.61 -21.36 -11.10
C PRO A 177 20.58 -21.02 -9.95
N ALA A 178 21.78 -20.55 -10.28
CA ALA A 178 22.79 -20.20 -9.28
C ALA A 178 22.40 -18.93 -8.51
N TYR A 179 21.96 -17.91 -9.25
CA TYR A 179 21.55 -16.66 -8.62
C TYR A 179 20.28 -16.78 -7.78
N ASN A 180 19.27 -17.51 -8.23
CA ASN A 180 18.06 -17.73 -7.43
C ASN A 180 18.38 -18.43 -6.09
N ARG A 181 19.34 -19.36 -6.05
CA ARG A 181 19.81 -19.94 -4.79
C ARG A 181 20.49 -18.90 -3.87
N LEU A 182 21.36 -18.06 -4.44
CA LEU A 182 22.01 -16.98 -3.71
C LEU A 182 20.98 -15.99 -3.13
N TYR A 183 20.05 -15.55 -3.98
CA TYR A 183 19.02 -14.60 -3.59
C TYR A 183 18.11 -15.12 -2.49
N ILE A 184 17.65 -16.38 -2.61
CA ILE A 184 16.84 -17.03 -1.56
C ILE A 184 17.65 -17.22 -0.28
N ALA A 185 18.95 -17.50 -0.33
CA ALA A 185 19.79 -17.56 0.85
C ALA A 185 19.88 -16.21 1.57
N GLN A 186 20.11 -15.10 0.84
CA GLN A 186 20.09 -13.74 1.41
C GLN A 186 18.72 -13.39 2.01
N LEU A 187 17.66 -13.70 1.29
CA LEU A 187 16.30 -13.49 1.77
C LEU A 187 16.03 -14.29 3.06
N THR A 188 16.44 -15.55 3.11
CA THR A 188 16.29 -16.40 4.31
C THR A 188 17.02 -15.81 5.52
N GLU A 189 18.24 -15.27 5.34
CA GLU A 189 18.97 -14.59 6.43
C GLU A 189 18.12 -13.42 6.98
N LEU A 190 17.61 -12.55 6.11
CA LEU A 190 16.79 -11.42 6.52
C LEU A 190 15.50 -11.85 7.23
N LEU A 191 14.81 -12.86 6.71
CA LEU A 191 13.53 -13.32 7.24
C LEU A 191 13.66 -14.09 8.57
N THR A 192 14.84 -14.64 8.89
CA THR A 192 15.01 -15.51 10.07
C THR A 192 15.84 -14.88 11.20
N GLN A 193 16.67 -13.87 10.90
CA GLN A 193 17.61 -13.33 11.88
C GLN A 193 17.15 -12.03 12.56
N TYR A 194 16.12 -11.36 12.01
CA TYR A 194 15.71 -10.00 12.44
C TYR A 194 14.32 -9.97 13.11
N GLY A 195 13.76 -11.13 13.45
CA GLY A 195 12.46 -11.23 14.11
C GLY A 195 11.30 -10.94 13.16
N HIS A 196 10.29 -10.22 13.64
CA HIS A 196 9.09 -9.94 12.85
C HIS A 196 9.35 -8.90 11.76
N ILE A 197 8.92 -9.21 10.53
CA ILE A 197 8.96 -8.32 9.37
C ILE A 197 7.52 -8.12 8.90
N ASP A 198 7.10 -6.86 8.75
CA ASP A 198 5.75 -6.51 8.35
C ASP A 198 5.59 -6.45 6.83
N GLU A 199 6.67 -6.07 6.09
CA GLU A 199 6.68 -5.96 4.63
C GLU A 199 8.01 -6.37 4.02
N VAL A 200 7.96 -7.11 2.90
CA VAL A 200 9.13 -7.43 2.06
C VAL A 200 8.92 -6.81 0.69
N TRP A 201 9.83 -5.91 0.33
CA TRP A 201 9.74 -5.13 -0.89
C TRP A 201 10.72 -5.64 -1.95
N PHE A 202 10.21 -5.98 -3.12
CA PHE A 202 10.96 -6.49 -4.26
C PHE A 202 10.84 -5.53 -5.44
N ASP A 203 11.97 -5.02 -5.91
CA ASP A 203 12.04 -4.12 -7.06
C ASP A 203 11.75 -4.84 -8.38
N GLY A 204 11.13 -4.12 -9.32
CA GLY A 204 10.95 -4.58 -10.69
C GLY A 204 12.12 -4.30 -11.62
N ALA A 205 13.05 -3.42 -11.21
CA ALA A 205 14.21 -3.10 -12.03
C ALA A 205 15.14 -4.29 -12.18
N CYS A 206 15.58 -4.53 -13.41
CA CYS A 206 16.50 -5.61 -13.74
C CYS A 206 17.35 -5.25 -14.97
N GLY A 207 18.51 -5.89 -15.12
CA GLY A 207 19.43 -5.75 -16.23
C GLY A 207 20.03 -7.07 -16.63
N GLU A 208 20.95 -7.05 -17.59
CA GLU A 208 21.74 -8.21 -17.95
C GLU A 208 22.90 -8.40 -16.95
N GLY A 209 23.30 -9.67 -16.76
CA GLY A 209 24.50 -9.99 -16.00
C GLY A 209 25.78 -9.64 -16.79
N GLU A 210 26.94 -9.70 -16.13
CA GLU A 210 28.25 -9.54 -16.79
C GLU A 210 28.50 -10.59 -17.90
N ASN A 211 27.80 -11.71 -17.83
CA ASN A 211 27.78 -12.77 -18.84
C ASN A 211 26.88 -12.47 -20.05
N GLY A 212 26.25 -11.27 -20.11
CA GLY A 212 25.33 -10.88 -21.17
C GLY A 212 23.99 -11.63 -21.17
N ARG A 213 23.65 -12.31 -20.07
CA ARG A 213 22.39 -13.07 -19.94
C ARG A 213 21.42 -12.33 -19.06
N LYS A 214 20.14 -12.40 -19.43
CA LYS A 214 19.05 -11.92 -18.62
C LYS A 214 18.77 -12.90 -17.48
N GLN A 215 18.62 -12.35 -16.26
CA GLN A 215 18.22 -13.13 -15.09
C GLN A 215 16.73 -13.50 -15.18
N GLU A 216 16.41 -14.76 -14.94
CA GLU A 216 15.05 -15.23 -14.72
C GLU A 216 14.88 -15.57 -13.24
N TYR A 217 13.90 -14.94 -12.59
CA TYR A 217 13.65 -15.11 -11.16
C TYR A 217 12.61 -16.20 -10.91
N ASP A 218 12.91 -17.08 -9.97
CA ASP A 218 11.93 -18.05 -9.45
C ASP A 218 11.03 -17.39 -8.41
N TRP A 219 10.12 -16.53 -8.88
CA TRP A 219 9.19 -15.81 -7.99
C TRP A 219 8.38 -16.76 -7.12
N SER A 220 8.03 -17.93 -7.62
CA SER A 220 7.28 -18.93 -6.86
C SER A 220 8.05 -19.41 -5.62
N ALA A 221 9.35 -19.68 -5.78
CA ALA A 221 10.21 -20.08 -4.67
C ALA A 221 10.51 -18.89 -3.73
N ILE A 222 10.70 -17.68 -4.28
CA ILE A 222 10.95 -16.45 -3.51
C ILE A 222 9.76 -16.13 -2.62
N LEU A 223 8.54 -16.07 -3.18
CA LEU A 223 7.33 -15.76 -2.41
C LEU A 223 7.02 -16.85 -1.38
N ARG A 224 7.23 -18.12 -1.73
CA ARG A 224 7.09 -19.23 -0.78
C ARG A 224 8.05 -19.06 0.40
N CYS A 225 9.31 -18.70 0.18
CA CYS A 225 10.29 -18.43 1.24
C CYS A 225 9.78 -17.35 2.21
N VAL A 226 9.18 -16.27 1.70
CA VAL A 226 8.58 -15.25 2.57
C VAL A 226 7.43 -15.83 3.39
N LYS A 227 6.49 -16.53 2.77
CA LYS A 227 5.30 -17.07 3.48
C LYS A 227 5.67 -18.15 4.51
N GLU A 228 6.73 -18.94 4.27
CA GLU A 228 7.22 -19.95 5.22
C GLU A 228 7.86 -19.31 6.46
N HIS A 229 8.63 -18.25 6.31
CA HIS A 229 9.36 -17.63 7.42
C HIS A 229 8.63 -16.46 8.07
N GLN A 230 7.84 -15.69 7.31
CA GLN A 230 7.09 -14.52 7.75
C GLN A 230 5.65 -14.57 7.20
N PRO A 231 4.79 -15.49 7.66
CA PRO A 231 3.46 -15.73 7.09
C PRO A 231 2.52 -14.51 7.20
N HIS A 232 2.84 -13.54 8.04
CA HIS A 232 2.06 -12.31 8.24
C HIS A 232 2.59 -11.11 7.45
N ALA A 233 3.79 -11.23 6.86
CA ALA A 233 4.34 -10.19 6.02
C ALA A 233 3.57 -10.07 4.72
N VAL A 234 3.44 -8.83 4.23
CA VAL A 234 2.98 -8.54 2.88
C VAL A 234 4.17 -8.40 1.94
N THR A 235 3.98 -8.75 0.68
CA THR A 235 5.00 -8.65 -0.36
C THR A 235 4.60 -7.56 -1.36
N ALA A 236 5.53 -6.65 -1.65
CA ALA A 236 5.27 -5.48 -2.48
C ALA A 236 6.05 -5.51 -3.79
N ILE A 237 5.47 -4.92 -4.76
CA ILE A 237 5.76 -4.63 -6.15
C ILE A 237 5.89 -5.91 -6.99
N MET A 238 7.01 -6.63 -6.95
CA MET A 238 7.09 -7.96 -7.56
C MET A 238 6.54 -9.06 -6.62
N GLY A 239 5.78 -8.66 -5.58
CA GLY A 239 5.01 -9.53 -4.70
C GLY A 239 3.60 -9.82 -5.20
N ASP A 240 2.86 -10.56 -4.40
CA ASP A 240 1.48 -10.94 -4.69
C ASP A 240 0.44 -10.25 -3.80
N ASP A 241 0.87 -9.41 -2.84
CA ASP A 241 -0.03 -8.73 -1.91
C ASP A 241 -0.29 -7.26 -2.26
N ILE A 242 0.72 -6.54 -2.79
CA ILE A 242 0.68 -5.09 -3.01
C ILE A 242 1.25 -4.78 -4.39
N ARG A 243 0.54 -3.98 -5.17
CA ARG A 243 1.00 -3.52 -6.48
C ARG A 243 1.58 -2.12 -6.44
N TRP A 244 2.52 -1.89 -7.32
CA TRP A 244 2.99 -0.54 -7.63
C TRP A 244 1.90 0.28 -8.31
N VAL A 245 1.84 1.57 -8.00
CA VAL A 245 0.88 2.48 -8.65
C VAL A 245 1.23 2.75 -10.11
N GLY A 246 2.50 2.55 -10.51
CA GLY A 246 3.00 2.71 -11.87
C GLY A 246 3.76 4.00 -12.13
N ASN A 247 4.07 4.79 -11.10
CA ASN A 247 4.91 5.99 -11.21
C ASN A 247 5.59 6.31 -9.88
N GLU A 248 6.72 7.02 -9.93
CA GLU A 248 7.49 7.51 -8.78
C GLU A 248 7.20 8.98 -8.46
N GLY A 249 6.08 9.51 -8.95
CA GLY A 249 5.71 10.92 -8.80
C GLY A 249 4.85 11.24 -7.57
N GLY A 250 4.50 10.24 -6.78
CA GLY A 250 3.58 10.41 -5.65
C GLY A 250 2.12 10.56 -6.09
N VAL A 251 1.72 9.99 -7.22
CA VAL A 251 0.41 10.18 -7.85
C VAL A 251 -0.38 8.89 -7.91
N GLY A 252 -1.39 8.76 -7.04
CA GLY A 252 -2.42 7.72 -7.16
C GLY A 252 -3.47 8.04 -8.22
N ARG A 253 -4.32 7.06 -8.51
CA ARG A 253 -5.46 7.23 -9.43
C ARG A 253 -6.60 7.95 -8.75
N GLU A 254 -7.37 8.68 -9.53
CA GLU A 254 -8.64 9.22 -9.06
C GLU A 254 -9.65 8.09 -8.77
N THR A 255 -9.75 7.11 -9.68
CA THR A 255 -10.57 5.90 -9.50
C THR A 255 -9.66 4.73 -9.10
N GLU A 256 -9.43 4.57 -7.81
CA GLU A 256 -8.52 3.54 -7.30
C GLU A 256 -9.28 2.38 -6.66
N TRP A 257 -9.04 1.18 -7.20
CA TRP A 257 -9.61 -0.07 -6.74
C TRP A 257 -8.55 -0.95 -6.07
N SER A 258 -8.87 -1.48 -4.91
CA SER A 258 -8.14 -2.61 -4.35
C SER A 258 -8.62 -3.95 -4.92
N ALA A 259 -9.90 -4.04 -5.32
CA ALA A 259 -10.46 -5.19 -6.04
C ALA A 259 -10.30 -4.98 -7.55
N THR A 260 -9.26 -5.54 -8.17
CA THR A 260 -8.80 -5.25 -9.54
C THR A 260 -8.76 -6.50 -10.42
N MET A 261 -8.73 -6.29 -11.75
CA MET A 261 -8.52 -7.36 -12.73
C MET A 261 -7.04 -7.52 -13.14
N ILE A 262 -6.15 -6.63 -12.69
CA ILE A 262 -4.71 -6.82 -12.93
C ILE A 262 -4.16 -7.90 -12.01
N ALA A 263 -3.53 -8.92 -12.59
CA ALA A 263 -2.86 -9.97 -11.83
C ALA A 263 -1.47 -9.51 -11.38
N PRO A 264 -0.96 -10.03 -10.24
CA PRO A 264 0.40 -9.79 -9.79
C PRO A 264 1.46 -10.10 -10.86
N GLY A 265 2.44 -9.21 -11.03
CA GLY A 265 3.52 -9.36 -12.01
C GLY A 265 4.41 -10.59 -11.78
N SER A 266 4.48 -11.08 -10.54
CA SER A 266 5.15 -12.32 -10.16
C SER A 266 4.44 -13.59 -10.66
N TYR A 267 3.17 -13.49 -11.05
CA TYR A 267 2.41 -14.61 -11.62
C TYR A 267 2.64 -14.67 -13.13
N VAL A 268 3.78 -15.27 -13.54
CA VAL A 268 4.26 -15.29 -14.93
C VAL A 268 3.18 -15.76 -15.92
N ASP A 269 2.41 -16.79 -15.55
CA ASP A 269 1.34 -17.33 -16.37
C ASP A 269 0.16 -16.35 -16.55
N LYS A 270 0.01 -15.36 -15.66
CA LYS A 270 -1.09 -14.39 -15.67
C LYS A 270 -0.75 -13.08 -16.39
N VAL A 271 0.53 -12.80 -16.62
CA VAL A 271 0.97 -11.61 -17.38
C VAL A 271 0.39 -11.58 -18.80
N ALA A 272 0.18 -12.73 -19.41
CA ALA A 272 -0.49 -12.83 -20.71
C ALA A 272 -1.94 -12.32 -20.68
N GLU A 273 -2.66 -12.54 -19.57
CA GLU A 273 -4.04 -12.05 -19.38
C GLU A 273 -4.06 -10.54 -19.18
N ASN A 274 -3.12 -9.96 -18.40
CA ASN A 274 -2.99 -8.51 -18.29
C ASN A 274 -2.81 -7.86 -19.68
N ARG A 275 -1.93 -8.43 -20.52
CA ARG A 275 -1.71 -7.95 -21.91
C ARG A 275 -2.97 -8.08 -22.77
N ARG A 276 -3.70 -9.20 -22.67
CA ARG A 276 -4.96 -9.41 -23.40
C ARG A 276 -6.01 -8.36 -23.06
N LEU A 277 -6.07 -7.97 -21.81
CA LEU A 277 -6.97 -6.92 -21.29
C LEU A 277 -6.44 -5.51 -21.54
N GLY A 278 -5.23 -5.35 -22.09
CA GLY A 278 -4.58 -4.04 -22.26
C GLY A 278 -4.28 -3.34 -20.93
N LEU A 279 -4.03 -4.13 -19.87
CA LEU A 279 -3.74 -3.62 -18.54
C LEU A 279 -2.25 -3.38 -18.35
N GLU A 280 -1.97 -2.16 -17.90
CA GLU A 280 -0.66 -1.72 -17.42
C GLU A 280 -0.84 -1.09 -16.04
N GLU A 281 0.26 -0.92 -15.31
CA GLU A 281 0.25 -0.32 -13.96
C GLU A 281 -0.41 1.07 -13.98
N MET A 282 -0.26 1.84 -15.07
CA MET A 282 -0.82 3.19 -15.22
C MET A 282 -2.24 3.24 -15.81
N SER A 283 -2.86 2.09 -16.10
CA SER A 283 -4.25 2.07 -16.60
C SER A 283 -5.20 2.79 -15.64
N LYS A 284 -6.11 3.64 -16.18
CA LYS A 284 -6.87 4.61 -15.38
C LYS A 284 -7.85 4.00 -14.37
N ASP A 285 -8.49 2.90 -14.72
CA ASP A 285 -9.51 2.25 -13.91
C ASP A 285 -9.35 0.73 -14.00
N LEU A 286 -8.60 0.17 -13.03
CA LEU A 286 -8.27 -1.26 -12.97
C LEU A 286 -9.42 -2.14 -12.47
N GLY A 287 -10.53 -1.53 -12.10
CA GLY A 287 -11.72 -2.19 -11.59
C GLY A 287 -13.00 -1.89 -12.38
N SER A 288 -12.93 -1.26 -13.56
CA SER A 288 -14.13 -0.85 -14.31
C SER A 288 -15.05 -2.01 -14.70
N ARG A 289 -16.33 -1.72 -14.89
CA ARG A 289 -17.30 -2.72 -15.38
C ARG A 289 -16.98 -3.17 -16.81
N GLU A 290 -16.38 -2.32 -17.62
CA GLU A 290 -15.92 -2.65 -18.97
C GLU A 290 -14.85 -3.73 -18.94
N LEU A 291 -13.81 -3.56 -18.10
CA LEU A 291 -12.78 -4.58 -17.88
C LEU A 291 -13.38 -5.86 -17.33
N LEU A 292 -14.32 -5.75 -16.39
CA LEU A 292 -14.95 -6.89 -15.74
C LEU A 292 -15.72 -7.79 -16.72
N LYS A 293 -16.32 -7.22 -17.77
CA LYS A 293 -16.97 -8.01 -18.84
C LYS A 293 -16.00 -9.02 -19.45
N GLU A 294 -14.78 -8.61 -19.72
CA GLU A 294 -13.75 -9.39 -20.44
C GLU A 294 -12.85 -10.21 -19.52
N ALA A 295 -12.78 -9.84 -18.24
CA ALA A 295 -11.89 -10.48 -17.28
C ALA A 295 -12.30 -11.91 -16.96
N LYS A 296 -11.31 -12.79 -16.75
CA LYS A 296 -11.49 -14.18 -16.30
C LYS A 296 -11.34 -14.33 -14.80
N GLU A 297 -10.68 -13.39 -14.15
CA GLU A 297 -10.40 -13.43 -12.71
C GLU A 297 -10.18 -12.01 -12.15
N ALA A 298 -10.24 -11.88 -10.82
CA ALA A 298 -9.98 -10.65 -10.12
C ALA A 298 -9.30 -10.92 -8.77
N TYR A 299 -8.55 -9.93 -8.28
CA TYR A 299 -7.69 -10.01 -7.11
C TYR A 299 -7.96 -8.85 -6.16
N TRP A 300 -7.79 -9.09 -4.86
CA TRP A 300 -7.56 -8.00 -3.93
C TRP A 300 -6.08 -7.63 -3.99
N TYR A 301 -5.76 -6.53 -4.66
CA TYR A 301 -4.39 -6.12 -4.97
C TYR A 301 -4.27 -4.59 -4.85
N PRO A 302 -4.18 -4.07 -3.59
CA PRO A 302 -4.14 -2.64 -3.30
C PRO A 302 -2.83 -2.00 -3.79
N SER A 303 -2.88 -0.68 -4.03
CA SER A 303 -1.74 0.06 -4.55
C SER A 303 -0.88 0.70 -3.47
N GLU A 304 0.43 0.71 -3.71
CA GLU A 304 1.41 1.55 -3.05
C GLU A 304 1.84 2.67 -4.00
N VAL A 305 1.93 3.87 -3.44
CA VAL A 305 2.42 5.08 -4.13
C VAL A 305 3.75 5.44 -3.53
N ASP A 306 4.83 5.25 -4.27
CA ASP A 306 6.18 5.60 -3.86
C ASP A 306 6.64 6.93 -4.44
N VAL A 307 7.46 7.63 -3.69
CA VAL A 307 8.05 8.91 -4.10
C VAL A 307 9.19 9.27 -3.13
N SER A 308 10.21 9.95 -3.63
CA SER A 308 11.27 10.48 -2.77
C SER A 308 10.98 11.92 -2.34
N ILE A 309 11.38 12.28 -1.11
CA ILE A 309 11.34 13.65 -0.59
C ILE A 309 12.34 14.56 -1.32
N ARG A 310 13.35 13.97 -1.97
CA ARG A 310 14.39 14.61 -2.77
C ARG A 310 14.25 14.21 -4.24
N PRO A 311 14.97 14.85 -5.18
CA PRO A 311 14.99 14.41 -6.58
C PRO A 311 15.51 12.98 -6.77
N GLY A 312 16.60 12.61 -6.05
CA GLY A 312 17.17 11.26 -6.06
C GLY A 312 16.56 10.36 -4.98
N TRP A 313 16.84 9.04 -5.10
CA TRP A 313 16.49 8.05 -4.08
C TRP A 313 17.52 8.02 -2.94
N PHE A 314 18.81 8.18 -3.26
CA PHE A 314 19.88 8.35 -2.28
C PHE A 314 20.13 9.82 -1.96
N TYR A 315 20.78 10.07 -0.83
CA TYR A 315 21.11 11.43 -0.43
C TYR A 315 22.23 12.03 -1.29
N HIS A 316 22.00 13.25 -1.79
CA HIS A 316 22.96 14.08 -2.47
C HIS A 316 22.94 15.49 -1.87
N SER A 317 24.11 16.00 -1.42
CA SER A 317 24.19 17.32 -0.75
C SER A 317 23.78 18.49 -1.65
N GLU A 318 23.98 18.38 -2.97
CA GLU A 318 23.55 19.36 -3.97
C GLU A 318 22.03 19.45 -4.15
N GLU A 319 21.30 18.55 -3.51
CA GLU A 319 19.83 18.51 -3.49
C GLU A 319 19.21 19.11 -2.23
N ASP A 320 20.01 19.62 -1.26
CA ASP A 320 19.50 20.18 -0.01
C ASP A 320 18.49 21.32 -0.23
N GLY A 321 18.70 22.13 -1.28
CA GLY A 321 17.76 23.16 -1.70
C GLY A 321 16.57 22.68 -2.51
N LYS A 322 16.43 21.37 -2.77
CA LYS A 322 15.40 20.78 -3.64
C LYS A 322 14.46 19.83 -2.89
N VAL A 323 14.54 19.78 -1.57
CA VAL A 323 13.60 19.03 -0.72
C VAL A 323 12.17 19.51 -1.01
N ARG A 324 11.23 18.59 -1.20
CA ARG A 324 9.84 18.90 -1.53
C ARG A 324 9.23 19.86 -0.53
N SER A 325 8.45 20.81 -1.04
CA SER A 325 7.73 21.77 -0.20
C SER A 325 6.62 21.08 0.59
N ILE A 326 6.12 21.73 1.65
CA ILE A 326 4.99 21.22 2.43
C ILE A 326 3.71 21.10 1.57
N GLU A 327 3.47 22.05 0.66
CA GLU A 327 2.32 22.02 -0.24
C GLU A 327 2.38 20.78 -1.15
N ASN A 328 3.57 20.48 -1.68
CA ASN A 328 3.75 19.31 -2.54
C ASN A 328 3.55 17.99 -1.78
N LEU A 329 4.08 17.86 -0.55
CA LEU A 329 3.88 16.67 0.28
C LEU A 329 2.42 16.48 0.69
N VAL A 330 1.72 17.57 0.99
CA VAL A 330 0.28 17.53 1.28
C VAL A 330 -0.51 17.14 0.04
N GLU A 331 -0.16 17.66 -1.14
CA GLU A 331 -0.79 17.24 -2.41
C GLU A 331 -0.59 15.74 -2.65
N ILE A 332 0.62 15.24 -2.45
CA ILE A 332 0.95 13.80 -2.55
C ILE A 332 0.09 12.98 -1.57
N TYR A 333 -0.08 13.44 -0.32
CA TYR A 333 -0.92 12.76 0.67
C TYR A 333 -2.38 12.64 0.20
N TYR A 334 -2.96 13.72 -0.33
CA TYR A 334 -4.33 13.69 -0.85
C TYR A 334 -4.46 12.80 -2.09
N ARG A 335 -3.44 12.76 -2.95
CA ARG A 335 -3.43 11.96 -4.18
C ARG A 335 -2.98 10.51 -4.01
N SER A 336 -2.51 10.12 -2.84
CA SER A 336 -2.14 8.75 -2.49
C SER A 336 -3.08 8.19 -1.41
N VAL A 337 -2.88 8.56 -0.15
CA VAL A 337 -3.71 8.11 0.98
C VAL A 337 -5.16 8.54 0.80
N GLY A 338 -5.38 9.76 0.32
CA GLY A 338 -6.71 10.28 -0.01
C GLY A 338 -7.36 9.68 -1.26
N SER A 339 -6.65 8.79 -1.96
CA SER A 339 -7.13 8.06 -3.14
C SER A 339 -6.96 6.55 -2.98
N ASN A 340 -7.27 6.02 -1.78
CA ASN A 340 -7.32 4.58 -1.49
C ASN A 340 -5.98 3.83 -1.68
N SER A 341 -4.83 4.53 -1.57
CA SER A 341 -3.49 3.93 -1.64
C SER A 341 -2.73 4.10 -0.33
N VAL A 342 -1.65 3.36 -0.13
CA VAL A 342 -0.66 3.65 0.92
C VAL A 342 0.46 4.49 0.30
N LEU A 343 0.91 5.51 1.02
CA LEU A 343 2.07 6.31 0.62
C LEU A 343 3.35 5.73 1.20
N LEU A 344 4.31 5.45 0.33
CA LEU A 344 5.69 5.10 0.66
C LEU A 344 6.60 6.29 0.30
N LEU A 345 6.93 7.12 1.29
CA LEU A 345 7.80 8.27 1.10
C LEU A 345 9.23 7.92 1.45
N ASN A 346 10.15 8.11 0.50
CA ASN A 346 11.57 7.91 0.72
C ASN A 346 12.22 9.13 1.39
N ILE A 347 12.96 8.88 2.46
CA ILE A 347 13.70 9.89 3.25
C ILE A 347 15.13 9.36 3.44
N PRO A 348 16.07 9.69 2.52
CA PRO A 348 17.40 9.10 2.52
C PRO A 348 18.31 9.74 3.58
N PRO A 349 18.95 8.94 4.45
CA PRO A 349 19.99 9.43 5.35
C PRO A 349 21.24 9.89 4.58
N ASP A 350 21.92 10.90 5.12
CA ASP A 350 23.18 11.46 4.59
C ASP A 350 24.40 10.56 4.91
N LYS A 351 25.59 10.98 4.48
CA LYS A 351 26.84 10.23 4.68
C LYS A 351 27.22 10.07 6.16
N ARG A 352 26.70 10.89 7.07
CA ARG A 352 26.88 10.68 8.52
C ARG A 352 26.10 9.45 9.00
N GLY A 353 25.03 9.09 8.31
CA GLY A 353 24.06 8.07 8.72
C GLY A 353 22.90 8.67 9.52
N LEU A 354 22.54 9.94 9.28
CA LEU A 354 21.42 10.65 9.90
C LEU A 354 20.43 11.10 8.82
N ILE A 355 19.15 11.12 9.13
CA ILE A 355 18.20 11.90 8.32
C ILE A 355 18.61 13.37 8.44
N HIS A 356 18.89 14.00 7.29
CA HIS A 356 19.38 15.36 7.25
C HIS A 356 18.38 16.33 7.90
N GLU A 357 18.89 17.39 8.54
CA GLU A 357 18.10 18.33 9.34
C GLU A 357 16.98 19.02 8.54
N ILE A 358 17.21 19.28 7.25
CA ILE A 358 16.21 19.87 6.34
C ILE A 358 15.06 18.89 6.11
N ASP A 359 15.37 17.63 5.87
CA ASP A 359 14.36 16.57 5.66
C ASP A 359 13.58 16.32 6.95
N ALA A 360 14.28 16.23 8.09
CA ALA A 360 13.66 16.05 9.39
C ALA A 360 12.68 17.19 9.74
N ALA A 361 13.06 18.44 9.48
CA ALA A 361 12.21 19.61 9.67
C ALA A 361 10.96 19.52 8.76
N ARG A 362 11.14 19.17 7.49
CA ARG A 362 10.04 19.03 6.52
C ARG A 362 9.06 17.92 6.90
N ILE A 363 9.58 16.78 7.35
CA ILE A 363 8.77 15.64 7.79
C ILE A 363 7.95 15.99 9.04
N LYS A 364 8.54 16.70 9.98
CA LYS A 364 7.85 17.20 11.19
C LYS A 364 6.74 18.20 10.85
N GLU A 365 7.01 19.13 9.95
CA GLU A 365 6.02 20.11 9.46
C GLU A 365 4.85 19.39 8.77
N PHE A 366 5.13 18.43 7.90
CA PHE A 366 4.13 17.60 7.23
C PHE A 366 3.24 16.85 8.23
N GLY A 367 3.85 16.13 9.17
CA GLY A 367 3.12 15.39 10.20
C GLY A 367 2.24 16.28 11.07
N ALA A 368 2.75 17.48 11.44
CA ALA A 368 1.99 18.47 12.20
C ALA A 368 0.77 18.97 11.43
N TYR A 369 0.93 19.32 10.14
CA TYR A 369 -0.16 19.77 9.28
C TYR A 369 -1.27 18.71 9.13
N ILE A 370 -0.91 17.47 8.80
CA ILE A 370 -1.88 16.38 8.67
C ILE A 370 -2.60 16.13 9.99
N LYS A 371 -1.87 16.06 11.10
CA LYS A 371 -2.45 15.87 12.43
C LYS A 371 -3.42 17.00 12.81
N GLN A 372 -3.07 18.25 12.53
CA GLN A 372 -3.91 19.41 12.79
C GLN A 372 -5.19 19.38 11.95
N THR A 373 -5.06 19.15 10.64
CA THR A 373 -6.19 19.11 9.69
C THR A 373 -7.24 18.09 10.13
N PHE A 374 -6.83 16.89 10.50
CA PHE A 374 -7.73 15.79 10.83
C PHE A 374 -8.00 15.61 12.35
N ALA A 375 -7.59 16.57 13.19
CA ALA A 375 -7.75 16.47 14.64
C ALA A 375 -9.21 16.46 15.09
N LYS A 376 -10.09 17.20 14.42
CA LYS A 376 -11.47 17.38 14.86
C LYS A 376 -12.43 17.53 13.68
N SER A 377 -13.34 16.58 13.56
CA SER A 377 -14.44 16.66 12.60
C SER A 377 -15.49 17.70 13.03
N TYR A 378 -16.06 18.40 12.06
CA TYR A 378 -17.17 19.35 12.21
C TYR A 378 -18.55 18.73 12.06
N ILE A 379 -18.61 17.42 11.82
CA ILE A 379 -19.84 16.61 11.88
C ILE A 379 -19.68 15.51 12.94
N ALA A 380 -20.81 14.99 13.45
CA ALA A 380 -20.78 13.85 14.35
C ALA A 380 -20.31 12.59 13.63
N ASN A 381 -19.45 11.81 14.29
CA ASN A 381 -19.02 10.51 13.77
C ASN A 381 -20.20 9.54 13.65
N LEU A 382 -20.10 8.60 12.72
CA LEU A 382 -21.03 7.51 12.60
C LEU A 382 -20.99 6.63 13.87
N ASN A 383 -22.14 6.52 14.57
CA ASN A 383 -22.27 5.61 15.72
C ASN A 383 -22.29 4.13 15.29
N LYS A 384 -22.69 3.87 14.03
CA LYS A 384 -22.75 2.55 13.40
C LYS A 384 -22.39 2.72 11.92
N PRO A 385 -21.86 1.68 11.26
CA PRO A 385 -21.66 1.72 9.81
C PRO A 385 -22.94 2.11 9.09
N TRP A 386 -22.79 2.93 8.05
CA TRP A 386 -23.88 3.25 7.13
C TRP A 386 -23.87 2.25 5.99
N HIS A 387 -24.94 1.45 5.90
CA HIS A 387 -25.18 0.53 4.80
C HIS A 387 -26.02 1.25 3.76
N ALA A 388 -25.48 1.44 2.56
CA ALA A 388 -26.12 2.21 1.50
C ALA A 388 -26.23 1.41 0.19
N LEU A 389 -27.39 1.48 -0.44
CA LEU A 389 -27.63 1.07 -1.82
C LEU A 389 -27.44 2.27 -2.76
N ALA A 390 -27.37 2.01 -4.09
CA ALA A 390 -27.35 3.05 -5.09
C ALA A 390 -28.60 3.94 -4.98
N GLY A 391 -28.44 5.25 -5.03
CA GLY A 391 -29.48 6.27 -4.86
C GLY A 391 -29.77 6.64 -3.40
N GLU A 392 -29.23 5.93 -2.41
CA GLU A 392 -29.45 6.26 -1.01
C GLU A 392 -28.52 7.38 -0.54
N SER A 393 -29.12 8.28 0.27
CA SER A 393 -28.45 9.46 0.81
C SER A 393 -28.42 9.45 2.33
N ARG A 394 -27.43 10.14 2.92
CA ARG A 394 -27.38 10.44 4.36
C ARG A 394 -27.01 11.89 4.58
N GLU A 395 -27.74 12.54 5.51
CA GLU A 395 -27.48 13.91 5.92
C GLU A 395 -26.72 13.97 7.25
N PHE A 396 -25.90 15.00 7.38
CA PHE A 396 -25.08 15.29 8.56
C PHE A 396 -25.21 16.75 8.92
N GLU A 397 -25.57 17.04 10.16
CA GLU A 397 -25.54 18.39 10.70
C GLU A 397 -24.09 18.87 10.85
N ILE A 398 -23.79 20.05 10.29
CA ILE A 398 -22.49 20.70 10.43
C ILE A 398 -22.53 21.57 11.67
N LYS A 399 -21.47 21.57 12.44
CA LYS A 399 -21.36 22.40 13.64
C LYS A 399 -21.56 23.88 13.28
N ARG A 400 -22.48 24.53 13.96
CA ARG A 400 -22.86 25.93 13.69
C ARG A 400 -21.65 26.86 13.67
N GLY A 401 -21.56 27.67 12.61
CA GLY A 401 -20.49 28.67 12.40
C GLY A 401 -19.15 28.06 12.00
N ALA A 402 -19.10 26.78 11.62
CA ALA A 402 -17.88 26.17 11.10
C ALA A 402 -17.64 26.55 9.64
N THR A 403 -16.38 26.78 9.29
CA THR A 403 -15.88 26.73 7.92
C THR A 403 -15.30 25.35 7.68
N VAL A 404 -15.59 24.75 6.53
CA VAL A 404 -15.13 23.40 6.15
C VAL A 404 -14.71 23.38 4.69
N ASN A 405 -13.69 22.59 4.34
CA ASN A 405 -13.18 22.48 2.98
C ASN A 405 -12.61 21.10 2.63
N THR A 406 -12.73 20.13 3.54
CA THR A 406 -12.14 18.79 3.37
C THR A 406 -13.09 17.72 3.89
N LEU A 407 -13.44 16.76 3.03
CA LEU A 407 -14.25 15.58 3.35
C LEU A 407 -13.39 14.32 3.41
N LEU A 408 -13.63 13.48 4.40
CA LEU A 408 -13.07 12.14 4.53
C LEU A 408 -14.20 11.10 4.47
N LEU A 409 -14.04 10.11 3.61
CA LEU A 409 -14.90 8.93 3.54
C LEU A 409 -14.08 7.66 3.68
N GLN A 410 -14.62 6.63 4.34
CA GLN A 410 -14.01 5.30 4.44
C GLN A 410 -15.07 4.22 4.32
N GLU A 411 -14.81 3.21 3.48
CA GLU A 411 -15.52 1.93 3.52
C GLU A 411 -14.91 0.99 4.57
N ASP A 412 -15.70 0.08 5.11
CA ASP A 412 -15.22 -1.09 5.83
C ASP A 412 -14.74 -2.14 4.82
N ILE A 413 -13.50 -2.00 4.36
CA ILE A 413 -12.92 -2.88 3.33
C ILE A 413 -12.78 -4.34 3.75
N SER A 414 -12.92 -4.66 5.05
CA SER A 414 -13.02 -6.06 5.49
C SER A 414 -14.26 -6.77 4.94
N LYS A 415 -15.19 -6.01 4.36
CA LYS A 415 -16.40 -6.47 3.68
C LYS A 415 -16.37 -6.20 2.17
N GLY A 416 -15.22 -5.80 1.63
CA GLY A 416 -15.00 -5.45 0.24
C GLY A 416 -15.10 -3.96 -0.06
N GLN A 417 -14.56 -3.56 -1.20
CA GLN A 417 -14.70 -2.22 -1.77
C GLN A 417 -15.86 -2.22 -2.77
N ARG A 418 -16.86 -1.39 -2.56
CA ARG A 418 -18.15 -1.51 -3.29
C ARG A 418 -18.62 -0.23 -3.96
N VAL A 419 -18.30 0.95 -3.41
CA VAL A 419 -18.72 2.23 -3.98
C VAL A 419 -18.03 2.46 -5.32
N GLU A 420 -18.82 2.76 -6.35
CA GLU A 420 -18.35 3.10 -7.70
C GLU A 420 -18.42 4.60 -7.94
N SER A 421 -19.43 5.29 -7.39
CA SER A 421 -19.55 6.74 -7.44
C SER A 421 -20.45 7.28 -6.33
N PHE A 422 -20.21 8.55 -5.97
CA PHE A 422 -21.00 9.27 -4.99
C PHE A 422 -21.02 10.76 -5.29
N MET A 423 -22.00 11.47 -4.71
CA MET A 423 -22.18 12.91 -4.83
C MET A 423 -22.25 13.52 -3.41
N VAL A 424 -21.73 14.71 -3.27
CA VAL A 424 -21.73 15.47 -2.02
C VAL A 424 -22.36 16.81 -2.25
N GLU A 425 -23.36 17.14 -1.43
CA GLU A 425 -24.09 18.41 -1.47
C GLU A 425 -24.04 19.09 -0.11
N CYS A 426 -24.11 20.40 -0.09
CA CYS A 426 -24.30 21.19 1.12
C CYS A 426 -25.62 21.96 1.10
N PHE A 427 -26.22 22.17 2.28
CA PHE A 427 -27.39 22.99 2.48
C PHE A 427 -26.97 24.37 3.01
N GLU A 428 -27.14 25.38 2.19
CA GLU A 428 -26.73 26.75 2.46
C GLU A 428 -27.78 27.73 1.92
N GLY A 429 -28.19 28.73 2.69
CA GLY A 429 -29.17 29.72 2.28
C GLY A 429 -30.57 29.17 1.98
N GLY A 430 -30.92 27.98 2.51
CA GLY A 430 -32.23 27.34 2.29
C GLY A 430 -32.29 26.39 1.10
N GLU A 431 -31.19 26.19 0.38
CA GLU A 431 -31.12 25.33 -0.80
C GLU A 431 -29.97 24.33 -0.74
N TRP A 432 -30.12 23.19 -1.42
CA TRP A 432 -29.06 22.21 -1.63
C TRP A 432 -28.24 22.60 -2.86
N ARG A 433 -26.92 22.63 -2.73
CA ARG A 433 -26.00 22.78 -3.87
C ARG A 433 -24.94 21.69 -3.86
N GLU A 434 -24.55 21.23 -5.03
CA GLU A 434 -23.45 20.29 -5.19
C GLU A 434 -22.13 20.93 -4.76
N LEU A 435 -21.37 20.21 -3.94
CA LEU A 435 -19.99 20.55 -3.57
C LEU A 435 -18.98 19.82 -4.46
N CYS A 436 -19.14 18.53 -4.59
CA CYS A 436 -18.25 17.69 -5.37
C CYS A 436 -18.88 16.33 -5.66
N THR A 437 -18.30 15.63 -6.61
CA THR A 437 -18.56 14.23 -6.89
C THR A 437 -17.29 13.42 -6.71
N GLY A 438 -17.42 12.11 -6.56
CA GLY A 438 -16.29 11.20 -6.49
C GLY A 438 -16.62 9.84 -7.06
N THR A 439 -15.58 9.08 -7.36
CA THR A 439 -15.68 7.72 -7.87
C THR A 439 -15.61 6.70 -6.72
N THR A 440 -14.49 6.04 -6.53
CA THR A 440 -14.31 5.04 -5.48
C THR A 440 -14.04 5.67 -4.11
N ILE A 441 -14.39 4.95 -3.05
CA ILE A 441 -14.03 5.31 -1.67
C ILE A 441 -12.90 4.40 -1.18
N GLY A 442 -13.14 3.10 -1.05
CA GLY A 442 -12.18 2.15 -0.52
C GLY A 442 -11.78 2.42 0.93
N TYR A 443 -10.53 2.11 1.29
CA TYR A 443 -10.04 2.33 2.65
C TYR A 443 -10.14 3.78 3.09
N LYS A 444 -9.74 4.75 2.23
CA LYS A 444 -9.85 6.19 2.49
C LYS A 444 -10.00 6.99 1.20
N ARG A 445 -10.95 7.90 1.20
CA ARG A 445 -11.12 8.94 0.19
C ARG A 445 -11.12 10.31 0.87
N LEU A 446 -10.24 11.20 0.40
CA LEU A 446 -10.20 12.60 0.78
C LEU A 446 -10.61 13.46 -0.41
N LEU A 447 -11.46 14.44 -0.18
CA LEU A 447 -11.88 15.42 -1.17
C LEU A 447 -11.70 16.82 -0.62
N ARG A 448 -11.21 17.72 -1.46
CA ARG A 448 -11.10 19.15 -1.16
C ARG A 448 -12.11 19.92 -2.01
N PHE A 449 -12.66 20.95 -1.45
CA PHE A 449 -13.56 21.91 -2.08
C PHE A 449 -13.32 23.28 -1.50
N ASP A 450 -13.93 24.32 -2.11
CA ASP A 450 -13.83 25.69 -1.62
C ASP A 450 -14.46 25.82 -0.22
N ASP A 451 -14.02 26.81 0.56
CA ASP A 451 -14.55 27.09 1.89
C ASP A 451 -16.06 27.15 1.88
N CYS A 452 -16.68 26.35 2.72
CA CYS A 452 -18.12 26.20 2.81
C CYS A 452 -18.61 26.50 4.23
N HIS A 453 -19.70 27.25 4.36
CA HIS A 453 -20.33 27.66 5.63
C HIS A 453 -21.72 27.03 5.81
N ALA A 454 -21.98 25.89 5.21
CA ALA A 454 -23.28 25.24 5.18
C ALA A 454 -23.75 24.76 6.57
N GLU A 455 -25.06 24.56 6.69
CA GLU A 455 -25.69 24.02 7.91
C GLU A 455 -25.69 22.49 7.91
N ARG A 456 -25.82 21.86 6.74
CA ARG A 456 -25.88 20.40 6.57
C ARG A 456 -25.08 19.94 5.35
N LEU A 457 -24.57 18.72 5.44
CA LEU A 457 -23.96 17.98 4.34
C LEU A 457 -24.85 16.80 3.99
N ARG A 458 -25.03 16.51 2.70
CA ARG A 458 -25.67 15.29 2.23
C ARG A 458 -24.71 14.52 1.32
N ILE A 459 -24.58 13.23 1.57
CA ILE A 459 -23.80 12.32 0.76
C ILE A 459 -24.75 11.31 0.15
N THR A 460 -24.74 11.19 -1.17
CA THR A 460 -25.54 10.23 -1.95
C THR A 460 -24.62 9.21 -2.60
N ILE A 461 -24.80 7.92 -2.33
CA ILE A 461 -24.11 6.86 -3.06
C ILE A 461 -24.82 6.68 -4.40
N THR A 462 -24.23 7.15 -5.49
CA THR A 462 -24.89 7.16 -6.81
C THR A 462 -24.77 5.81 -7.52
N GLN A 463 -23.65 5.09 -7.34
CA GLN A 463 -23.45 3.74 -7.88
C GLN A 463 -22.65 2.86 -6.91
N THR A 464 -22.99 1.58 -6.87
CA THR A 464 -22.31 0.59 -6.02
C THR A 464 -22.47 -0.83 -6.59
N ARG A 465 -21.50 -1.70 -6.31
CA ARG A 465 -21.50 -3.13 -6.73
C ARG A 465 -22.39 -4.02 -5.87
N ALA A 466 -22.58 -3.64 -4.62
CA ALA A 466 -23.45 -4.28 -3.63
C ALA A 466 -23.72 -3.25 -2.53
N THR A 467 -24.45 -3.60 -1.47
CA THR A 467 -24.65 -2.70 -0.33
C THR A 467 -23.29 -2.18 0.17
N ALA A 468 -23.01 -0.90 0.00
CA ALA A 468 -21.80 -0.25 0.50
C ALA A 468 -21.78 -0.26 2.03
N ASN A 469 -20.58 -0.37 2.61
CA ASN A 469 -20.40 -0.37 4.06
C ASN A 469 -19.53 0.84 4.44
N ILE A 470 -20.15 2.01 4.60
CA ILE A 470 -19.44 3.24 4.99
C ILE A 470 -19.14 3.20 6.48
N LYS A 471 -17.86 3.12 6.81
CA LYS A 471 -17.35 3.00 8.19
C LYS A 471 -17.19 4.36 8.85
N SER A 472 -16.74 5.36 8.09
CA SER A 472 -16.43 6.69 8.62
C SER A 472 -16.78 7.77 7.61
N VAL A 473 -17.27 8.89 8.14
CA VAL A 473 -17.47 10.16 7.44
C VAL A 473 -16.92 11.26 8.36
N GLY A 474 -16.07 12.10 7.84
CA GLY A 474 -15.50 13.24 8.59
C GLY A 474 -15.46 14.49 7.73
N LEU A 475 -15.73 15.64 8.32
CA LEU A 475 -15.70 16.94 7.65
C LEU A 475 -14.75 17.86 8.42
N TYR A 476 -13.78 18.44 7.73
CA TYR A 476 -12.65 19.13 8.30
C TYR A 476 -12.40 20.48 7.66
N TYR A 477 -11.57 21.27 8.30
CA TYR A 477 -10.98 22.48 7.74
C TYR A 477 -9.46 22.30 7.64
N ALA A 478 -8.95 22.34 6.43
CA ALA A 478 -7.53 22.36 6.14
C ALA A 478 -7.10 23.83 5.99
N GLU A 479 -6.23 24.29 6.89
CA GLU A 479 -5.68 25.63 6.83
C GLU A 479 -4.89 25.86 5.53
N PRO A 480 -4.99 27.01 4.88
CA PRO A 480 -4.11 27.33 3.77
C PRO A 480 -2.64 27.27 4.20
N ILE A 481 -1.80 26.63 3.41
CA ILE A 481 -0.37 26.61 3.65
C ILE A 481 0.19 27.98 3.23
N ALA A 482 0.87 28.67 4.15
CA ALA A 482 1.51 29.96 3.83
C ALA A 482 2.59 29.76 2.77
N LYS A 483 2.54 30.56 1.70
CA LYS A 483 3.52 30.52 0.59
C LYS A 483 4.87 31.09 1.04
#